data_fda15b7b697654d555b0d6e1e1bc533f
#
_entry.id   fda15b7b697654d555b0d6e1e1bc533f
#
_cell.length_a   1.000
_cell.length_b   1.000
_cell.length_c   1.000
_cell.angle_alpha   90.00
_cell.angle_beta   90.00
_cell.angle_gamma   90.00
#
_symmetry.space_group_name_H-M   'P 1'
#
loop_
_entity.id
_entity.type
_entity.pdbx_description
1 polymer ?
#
loop_
_entity_poly.entity_id
_entity_poly.type
_entity_poly.pdbx_seq_one_letter_code
_entity_poly.pdbx_strand_id
1 'polypeptide(L)'
;MTKAPPSVLIRLKAFARERGFRVTSGSGGKHNVGSLHPLNRAIDVSVKGKTNDEVEAFMDEARAEGYRVLDERTRPPGQERWSGRHLHCEDRRAYPDD
;
A
#
# COMPACT_ATOMS: atom_id res chain seq x y z
N MET A 1 3.06 -2.93 15.89
CA MET A 1 4.16 -3.08 14.90
C MET A 1 5.05 -1.88 14.94
N THR A 2 6.33 -2.05 14.82
CA THR A 2 7.30 -0.96 14.90
C THR A 2 7.36 -0.15 13.61
N LYS A 3 7.84 1.08 13.71
CA LYS A 3 8.11 1.91 12.55
C LYS A 3 9.28 1.31 11.76
N ALA A 4 9.09 1.17 10.45
CA ALA A 4 10.14 0.65 9.57
C ALA A 4 11.09 1.78 9.14
N PRO A 5 12.31 1.44 8.66
CA PRO A 5 13.19 2.41 8.04
C PRO A 5 12.53 3.08 6.83
N PRO A 6 12.88 4.33 6.52
CA PRO A 6 12.33 5.02 5.33
C PRO A 6 12.55 4.26 4.01
N SER A 7 13.60 3.45 3.92
CA SER A 7 13.88 2.64 2.73
C SER A 7 12.76 1.65 2.41
N VAL A 8 12.00 1.20 3.41
CA VAL A 8 10.87 0.29 3.21
C VAL A 8 9.77 0.99 2.43
N LEU A 9 9.43 2.22 2.83
CA LEU A 9 8.43 3.02 2.13
C LEU A 9 8.89 3.36 0.70
N ILE A 10 10.16 3.71 0.55
CA ILE A 10 10.75 4.01 -0.77
C ILE A 10 10.61 2.81 -1.70
N ARG A 11 10.89 1.60 -1.22
CA ARG A 11 10.77 0.38 -2.02
C ARG A 11 9.32 0.07 -2.40
N LEU A 12 8.38 0.26 -1.47
CA LEU A 12 6.95 0.09 -1.76
C LEU A 12 6.51 1.03 -2.88
N LYS A 13 6.89 2.30 -2.79
CA LYS A 13 6.55 3.29 -3.81
C LYS A 13 7.18 2.96 -5.16
N ALA A 14 8.45 2.58 -5.15
CA ALA A 14 9.17 2.20 -6.38
C ALA A 14 8.51 1.00 -7.05
N PHE A 15 8.13 -0.02 -6.27
CA PHE A 15 7.45 -1.21 -6.78
C PHE A 15 6.20 -0.84 -7.56
N ALA A 16 5.35 0.03 -6.98
CA ALA A 16 4.11 0.46 -7.63
C ALA A 16 4.38 1.31 -8.89
N ARG A 17 5.29 2.27 -8.78
CA ARG A 17 5.61 3.19 -9.89
C ARG A 17 6.26 2.50 -11.07
N GLU A 18 7.14 1.54 -10.84
CA GLU A 18 7.79 0.76 -11.89
C GLU A 18 6.77 -0.03 -12.72
N ARG A 19 5.62 -0.36 -12.14
CA ARG A 19 4.54 -1.07 -12.79
C ARG A 19 3.45 -0.14 -13.36
N GLY A 20 3.74 1.17 -13.34
CA GLY A 20 2.83 2.17 -13.91
C GLY A 20 1.66 2.54 -13.03
N PHE A 21 1.71 2.23 -11.74
CA PHE A 21 0.65 2.59 -10.79
C PHE A 21 1.02 3.86 -10.02
N ARG A 22 0.03 4.71 -9.80
CA ARG A 22 0.22 5.95 -9.07
C ARG A 22 0.05 5.71 -7.57
N VAL A 23 1.02 6.16 -6.79
CA VAL A 23 0.94 6.17 -5.33
C VAL A 23 0.15 7.41 -4.89
N THR A 24 -0.90 7.22 -4.11
CA THR A 24 -1.78 8.29 -3.68
C THR A 24 -1.63 8.63 -2.20
N SER A 25 -1.09 7.72 -1.38
CA SER A 25 -0.85 7.95 0.04
C SER A 25 0.33 7.13 0.52
N GLY A 26 1.14 7.74 1.35
CA GLY A 26 2.27 7.10 2.05
C GLY A 26 2.14 7.34 3.55
N SER A 27 3.24 7.76 4.21
CA SER A 27 3.27 7.93 5.68
C SER A 27 2.67 9.24 6.17
N GLY A 28 2.44 10.22 5.28
CA GLY A 28 1.88 11.53 5.65
C GLY A 28 0.37 11.53 5.77
N GLY A 29 -0.19 12.61 6.33
CA GLY A 29 -1.62 12.79 6.45
C GLY A 29 -2.26 12.03 7.60
N LYS A 30 -3.60 12.03 7.64
CA LYS A 30 -4.37 11.34 8.66
C LYS A 30 -4.78 9.96 8.18
N HIS A 31 -4.67 8.97 9.06
CA HIS A 31 -4.98 7.58 8.75
C HIS A 31 -5.91 6.99 9.80
N ASN A 32 -6.53 5.84 9.50
CA ASN A 32 -7.31 5.09 10.45
C ASN A 32 -6.45 4.60 11.61
N VAL A 33 -7.05 4.45 12.78
CA VAL A 33 -6.35 3.88 13.95
C VAL A 33 -5.84 2.49 13.60
N GLY A 34 -4.58 2.22 13.93
CA GLY A 34 -3.93 0.95 13.61
C GLY A 34 -3.36 0.86 12.20
N SER A 35 -3.48 1.91 11.40
CA SER A 35 -2.89 1.96 10.05
C SER A 35 -1.37 1.83 10.11
N LEU A 36 -0.80 1.15 9.11
CA LEU A 36 0.65 1.02 8.96
C LEU A 36 1.29 2.15 8.14
N HIS A 37 0.48 3.06 7.59
CA HIS A 37 0.99 4.21 6.83
C HIS A 37 1.98 5.08 7.63
N PRO A 38 1.65 5.52 8.86
CA PRO A 38 2.58 6.33 9.64
C PRO A 38 3.85 5.60 10.07
N LEU A 39 3.88 4.27 9.91
CA LEU A 39 5.02 3.43 10.28
C LEU A 39 5.97 3.17 9.10
N ASN A 40 5.84 3.87 7.98
CA ASN A 40 6.60 3.65 6.74
C ASN A 40 6.38 2.25 6.15
N ARG A 41 5.25 1.62 6.43
CA ARG A 41 4.98 0.22 6.08
C ARG A 41 3.85 0.04 5.08
N ALA A 42 3.20 1.12 4.66
CA ALA A 42 2.05 1.00 3.76
C ALA A 42 1.94 2.17 2.80
N ILE A 43 1.40 1.87 1.64
CA ILE A 43 1.03 2.86 0.63
C ILE A 43 -0.37 2.53 0.10
N ASP A 44 -1.05 3.55 -0.39
CA ASP A 44 -2.24 3.39 -1.22
C ASP A 44 -1.88 3.64 -2.67
N VAL A 45 -2.47 2.84 -3.54
CA VAL A 45 -2.19 2.85 -4.98
C VAL A 45 -3.49 3.03 -5.73
N SER A 46 -3.53 4.02 -6.62
CA SER A 46 -4.70 4.28 -7.46
C SER A 46 -4.87 3.19 -8.51
N VAL A 47 -6.11 2.79 -8.77
CA VAL A 47 -6.46 1.90 -9.87
C VAL A 47 -7.06 2.64 -11.06
N LYS A 48 -7.05 3.97 -11.03
CA LYS A 48 -7.61 4.79 -12.10
C LYS A 48 -6.91 4.50 -13.43
N GLY A 49 -7.72 4.25 -14.46
CA GLY A 49 -7.21 3.97 -15.80
C GLY A 49 -6.65 2.57 -16.00
N LYS A 50 -6.75 1.70 -15.01
CA LYS A 50 -6.27 0.32 -15.09
C LYS A 50 -7.41 -0.65 -15.35
N THR A 51 -7.14 -1.68 -16.14
CA THR A 51 -8.09 -2.77 -16.35
C THR A 51 -8.08 -3.70 -15.12
N ASN A 52 -9.13 -4.51 -14.97
CA ASN A 52 -9.16 -5.50 -13.90
C ASN A 52 -7.99 -6.47 -14.00
N ASP A 53 -7.62 -6.90 -15.20
CA ASP A 53 -6.48 -7.80 -15.40
C ASP A 53 -5.17 -7.17 -14.96
N GLU A 54 -4.96 -5.89 -15.26
CA GLU A 54 -3.77 -5.15 -14.80
C GLU A 54 -3.72 -5.06 -13.28
N VAL A 55 -4.85 -4.79 -12.64
CA VAL A 55 -4.95 -4.70 -11.18
C VAL A 55 -4.69 -6.07 -10.54
N GLU A 56 -5.28 -7.14 -11.06
CA GLU A 56 -5.06 -8.49 -10.56
C GLU A 56 -3.59 -8.92 -10.70
N ALA A 57 -2.97 -8.63 -11.85
CA ALA A 57 -1.56 -8.93 -12.07
C ALA A 57 -0.67 -8.18 -11.07
N PHE A 58 -0.96 -6.91 -10.83
CA PHE A 58 -0.21 -6.11 -9.84
C PHE A 58 -0.32 -6.72 -8.43
N MET A 59 -1.53 -7.10 -8.02
CA MET A 59 -1.74 -7.70 -6.70
C MET A 59 -0.97 -9.02 -6.57
N ASP A 60 -0.99 -9.86 -7.61
CA ASP A 60 -0.27 -11.14 -7.60
C ASP A 60 1.24 -10.92 -7.50
N GLU A 61 1.78 -9.98 -8.27
CA GLU A 61 3.22 -9.65 -8.22
C GLU A 61 3.62 -9.09 -6.87
N ALA A 62 2.81 -8.20 -6.28
CA ALA A 62 3.10 -7.62 -4.99
C ALA A 62 3.11 -8.70 -3.89
N ARG A 63 2.16 -9.61 -3.92
CA ARG A 63 2.10 -10.73 -2.97
C ARG A 63 3.29 -11.68 -3.14
N ALA A 64 3.72 -11.90 -4.38
CA ALA A 64 4.92 -12.70 -4.67
C ALA A 64 6.20 -12.06 -4.11
N GLU A 65 6.24 -10.72 -4.04
CA GLU A 65 7.34 -9.99 -3.40
C GLU A 65 7.31 -10.02 -1.86
N GLY A 66 6.24 -10.56 -1.29
CA GLY A 66 6.08 -10.66 0.16
C GLY A 66 5.30 -9.51 0.77
N TYR A 67 4.69 -8.64 -0.03
CA TYR A 67 3.81 -7.60 0.47
C TYR A 67 2.42 -8.15 0.74
N ARG A 68 1.74 -7.56 1.72
CA ARG A 68 0.32 -7.80 1.94
C ARG A 68 -0.46 -6.78 1.13
N VAL A 69 -1.38 -7.25 0.31
CA VAL A 69 -2.21 -6.38 -0.53
C VAL A 69 -3.66 -6.58 -0.16
N LEU A 70 -4.33 -5.46 0.13
CA LEU A 70 -5.76 -5.42 0.37
C LEU A 70 -6.43 -4.74 -0.82
N ASP A 71 -7.42 -5.42 -1.38
CA ASP A 71 -8.22 -4.87 -2.46
C ASP A 71 -9.29 -3.96 -1.88
N GLU A 72 -9.03 -2.66 -1.90
CA GLU A 72 -9.91 -1.63 -1.36
C GLU A 72 -10.58 -0.83 -2.49
N ARG A 73 -10.90 -1.50 -3.59
CA ARG A 73 -11.69 -0.87 -4.67
C ARG A 73 -13.13 -0.58 -4.23
N THR A 74 -13.59 -1.21 -3.17
CA THR A 74 -14.81 -0.86 -2.46
C THR A 74 -14.47 -0.53 -1.01
N ARG A 75 -15.32 0.31 -0.38
CA ARG A 75 -15.07 0.71 1.01
C ARG A 75 -15.11 -0.50 1.95
N PRO A 76 -14.00 -0.81 2.65
CA PRO A 76 -14.00 -1.90 3.62
C PRO A 76 -14.88 -1.57 4.83
N PRO A 77 -15.50 -2.58 5.45
CA PRO A 77 -16.26 -2.37 6.68
C PRO A 77 -15.40 -1.79 7.80
N GLY A 78 -15.94 -0.83 8.55
CA GLY A 78 -15.27 -0.24 9.70
C GLY A 78 -14.22 0.81 9.38
N GLN A 79 -13.96 1.10 8.12
CA GLN A 79 -13.03 2.18 7.75
C GLN A 79 -13.75 3.51 7.68
N GLU A 80 -13.35 4.43 8.55
CA GLU A 80 -13.90 5.79 8.58
C GLU A 80 -13.28 6.67 7.49
N ARG A 81 -11.99 6.44 7.20
CA ARG A 81 -11.20 7.22 6.24
C ARG A 81 -10.90 6.38 5.02
N TRP A 82 -11.75 6.50 4.03
CA TRP A 82 -11.59 5.81 2.76
C TRP A 82 -11.59 6.85 1.63
N SER A 83 -10.50 6.92 0.88
CA SER A 83 -10.27 7.95 -0.13
C SER A 83 -10.78 7.57 -1.53
N GLY A 84 -11.58 6.52 -1.64
CA GLY A 84 -12.08 6.03 -2.92
C GLY A 84 -11.37 4.75 -3.37
N ARG A 85 -11.58 4.36 -4.61
CA ARG A 85 -11.09 3.09 -5.14
C ARG A 85 -9.57 3.06 -5.20
N HIS A 86 -8.97 2.14 -4.47
CA HIS A 86 -7.52 1.98 -4.42
C HIS A 86 -7.13 0.58 -3.97
N LEU A 87 -5.85 0.28 -4.04
CA LEU A 87 -5.25 -0.88 -3.40
C LEU A 87 -4.42 -0.40 -2.22
N HIS A 88 -4.41 -1.16 -1.14
CA HIS A 88 -3.58 -0.90 0.02
C HIS A 88 -2.48 -1.95 0.08
N CYS A 89 -1.22 -1.52 0.05
CA CYS A 89 -0.06 -2.41 0.05
C CYS A 89 0.74 -2.19 1.32
N GLU A 90 1.06 -3.28 2.02
CA GLU A 90 1.78 -3.25 3.29
C GLU A 90 3.03 -4.12 3.26
N ASP A 91 4.06 -3.67 3.99
CA ASP A 91 5.21 -4.47 4.33
C ASP A 91 5.21 -4.72 5.83
N ARG A 92 4.93 -5.97 6.22
CA ARG A 92 4.85 -6.39 7.62
C ARG A 92 6.08 -7.15 8.09
N ARG A 93 7.12 -7.22 7.26
CA ARG A 93 8.35 -7.92 7.62
C ARG A 93 9.08 -7.22 8.75
N ALA A 94 9.81 -8.02 9.56
CA ALA A 94 10.67 -7.45 10.59
C ALA A 94 11.92 -6.85 9.94
N TYR A 95 12.33 -5.70 10.44
CA TYR A 95 13.55 -5.02 10.02
C TYR A 95 14.42 -4.74 11.24
N PRO A 96 15.74 -4.81 11.11
CA PRO A 96 16.61 -4.42 12.20
C PRO A 96 16.41 -2.93 12.52
N ASP A 97 16.61 -2.57 13.76
CA ASP A 97 16.57 -1.17 14.19
C ASP A 97 17.69 -0.39 13.51
N ASP A 98 17.33 0.74 13.00
CA ASP A 98 18.28 1.66 12.37
C ASP A 98 18.83 2.66 13.38
#